data_7789015da3b8d02eb198d9e319898f01
#
_entry.id   7789015da3b8d02eb198d9e319898f01
#
_cell.length_a   1.000
_cell.length_b   1.000
_cell.length_c   1.000
_cell.angle_alpha   90.00
_cell.angle_beta   90.00
_cell.angle_gamma   90.00
#
_symmetry.space_group_name_H-M   'P 1'
#
loop_
_entity.id
_entity.type
_entity.pdbx_description
1 polymer ?
#
loop_
_entity_poly.entity_id
_entity_poly.type
_entity_poly.pdbx_seq_one_letter_code
_entity_poly.pdbx_strand_id
1 'polypeptide(L)'
;MGLVFYPPSPRYLESAAAGMLARSLPPFMSAVALFVNAEPERVHAVLVCRTPPDPDDVAPGSHLRSGLGQWFAQEPNEFIRGRPEYAEASAYHREVHDLAQALCRAVSEDSSIALADYDSFARAIDRLDDSLEALVKELWDLLRFTDPLTGIATRFAMLPRLKQ
;
A
#
# COMPACT_ATOMS: atom_id res chain seq x y z
N MET A 1 -44.39 17.39 -2.63
CA MET A 1 -43.77 16.44 -3.57
C MET A 1 -42.50 15.90 -2.92
N GLY A 2 -42.58 14.71 -2.37
CA GLY A 2 -41.40 14.06 -1.73
C GLY A 2 -40.54 13.42 -2.79
N LEU A 3 -39.26 13.80 -2.84
CA LEU A 3 -38.24 13.11 -3.63
C LEU A 3 -38.05 11.71 -3.04
N VAL A 4 -38.51 10.70 -3.77
CA VAL A 4 -38.24 9.28 -3.45
C VAL A 4 -36.79 9.02 -3.84
N PHE A 5 -35.92 8.91 -2.83
CA PHE A 5 -34.53 8.50 -3.02
C PHE A 5 -34.51 6.99 -3.29
N TYR A 6 -34.30 6.60 -4.55
CA TYR A 6 -33.99 5.22 -4.90
C TYR A 6 -32.49 5.00 -4.68
N PRO A 7 -32.08 4.07 -3.78
CA PRO A 7 -30.68 3.72 -3.68
C PRO A 7 -30.20 3.15 -5.02
N PRO A 8 -28.96 3.46 -5.45
CA PRO A 8 -28.43 2.92 -6.70
C PRO A 8 -28.43 1.40 -6.66
N SER A 9 -28.72 0.77 -7.80
CA SER A 9 -28.73 -0.68 -7.87
C SER A 9 -27.36 -1.27 -7.53
N PRO A 10 -27.30 -2.47 -6.91
CA PRO A 10 -26.02 -3.14 -6.61
C PRO A 10 -25.09 -3.21 -7.82
N ARG A 11 -25.61 -3.44 -9.01
CA ARG A 11 -24.85 -3.47 -10.28
C ARG A 11 -24.19 -2.13 -10.63
N TYR A 12 -24.84 -1.01 -10.34
CA TYR A 12 -24.28 0.32 -10.57
C TYR A 12 -23.10 0.59 -9.63
N LEU A 13 -23.21 0.17 -8.38
CA LEU A 13 -22.14 0.29 -7.38
C LEU A 13 -20.92 -0.58 -7.74
N GLU A 14 -21.14 -1.81 -8.23
CA GLU A 14 -20.08 -2.70 -8.70
C GLU A 14 -19.34 -2.13 -9.92
N SER A 15 -20.06 -1.55 -10.89
CA SER A 15 -19.46 -0.92 -12.07
C SER A 15 -18.66 0.33 -11.71
N ALA A 16 -19.19 1.16 -10.82
CA ALA A 16 -18.47 2.34 -10.33
C ALA A 16 -17.20 1.94 -9.57
N ALA A 17 -17.27 0.91 -8.70
CA ALA A 17 -16.13 0.38 -7.96
C ALA A 17 -15.02 -0.15 -8.90
N ALA A 18 -15.38 -0.92 -9.94
CA ALA A 18 -14.42 -1.44 -10.91
C ALA A 18 -13.71 -0.31 -11.68
N GLY A 19 -14.44 0.71 -12.12
CA GLY A 19 -13.85 1.87 -12.80
C GLY A 19 -12.93 2.70 -11.89
N MET A 20 -13.26 2.81 -10.61
CA MET A 20 -12.40 3.46 -9.61
C MET A 20 -11.14 2.61 -9.33
N LEU A 21 -11.29 1.30 -9.20
CA LEU A 21 -10.18 0.37 -9.00
C LEU A 21 -9.17 0.43 -10.16
N ALA A 22 -9.66 0.44 -11.41
CA ALA A 22 -8.83 0.56 -12.60
C ALA A 22 -8.02 1.87 -12.65
N ARG A 23 -8.50 2.94 -12.02
CA ARG A 23 -7.79 4.21 -11.91
C ARG A 23 -6.78 4.25 -10.76
N SER A 24 -7.07 3.57 -9.65
CA SER A 24 -6.20 3.54 -8.46
C SER A 24 -5.00 2.62 -8.63
N LEU A 25 -5.13 1.55 -9.42
CA LEU A 25 -4.08 0.52 -9.53
C LEU A 25 -2.77 1.02 -10.17
N PRO A 26 -2.75 1.76 -11.30
CA PRO A 26 -1.50 2.22 -11.90
C PRO A 26 -0.66 3.13 -10.98
N PRO A 27 -1.21 4.17 -10.31
CA PRO A 27 -0.44 4.96 -9.38
C PRO A 27 0.04 4.15 -8.16
N PHE A 28 -0.74 3.18 -7.69
CA PHE A 28 -0.33 2.25 -6.64
C PHE A 28 0.88 1.42 -7.07
N MET A 29 0.83 0.76 -8.22
CA MET A 29 1.94 -0.05 -8.74
C MET A 29 3.22 0.78 -8.92
N SER A 30 3.10 2.02 -9.39
CA SER A 30 4.24 2.93 -9.51
C SER A 30 4.81 3.30 -8.15
N ALA A 31 3.97 3.58 -7.16
CA ALA A 31 4.39 3.91 -5.80
C ALA A 31 5.09 2.73 -5.11
N VAL A 32 4.56 1.50 -5.28
CA VAL A 32 5.18 0.25 -4.79
C VAL A 32 6.55 0.05 -5.41
N ALA A 33 6.67 0.14 -6.74
CA ALA A 33 7.93 -0.08 -7.44
C ALA A 33 9.02 0.95 -7.01
N LEU A 34 8.65 2.20 -6.81
CA LEU A 34 9.56 3.23 -6.31
C LEU A 34 9.99 2.96 -4.87
N PHE A 35 9.06 2.56 -4.01
CA PHE A 35 9.35 2.30 -2.61
C PHE A 35 10.29 1.11 -2.43
N VAL A 36 9.96 -0.04 -3.02
CA VAL A 36 10.74 -1.28 -2.90
C VAL A 36 12.18 -1.12 -3.40
N ASN A 37 12.40 -0.31 -4.43
CA ASN A 37 13.74 -0.09 -4.97
C ASN A 37 14.53 1.01 -4.25
N ALA A 38 13.90 2.04 -3.74
CA ALA A 38 14.61 3.22 -3.24
C ALA A 38 14.82 3.24 -1.73
N GLU A 39 13.86 2.79 -0.95
CA GLU A 39 13.91 2.94 0.51
C GLU A 39 15.00 2.09 1.18
N PRO A 40 15.16 0.79 0.87
CA PRO A 40 16.24 -0.02 1.43
C PRO A 40 17.62 0.50 1.04
N GLU A 41 17.81 0.99 -0.19
CA GLU A 41 19.08 1.54 -0.65
C GLU A 41 19.46 2.83 0.07
N ARG A 42 18.49 3.69 0.37
CA ARG A 42 18.72 4.94 1.11
C ARG A 42 19.17 4.65 2.54
N VAL A 43 18.48 3.76 3.24
CA VAL A 43 18.87 3.33 4.59
C VAL A 43 20.25 2.67 4.56
N HIS A 44 20.51 1.79 3.60
CA HIS A 44 21.83 1.17 3.41
C HIS A 44 22.95 2.21 3.24
N ALA A 45 22.74 3.24 2.40
CA ALA A 45 23.71 4.30 2.20
C ALA A 45 24.02 5.06 3.51
N VAL A 46 23.00 5.33 4.33
CA VAL A 46 23.20 5.96 5.64
C VAL A 46 23.99 5.06 6.60
N LEU A 47 23.61 3.77 6.69
CA LEU A 47 24.22 2.85 7.65
C LEU A 47 25.64 2.43 7.29
N VAL A 48 25.89 2.13 6.01
CA VAL A 48 27.16 1.55 5.54
C VAL A 48 28.11 2.64 5.06
N CYS A 49 27.63 3.58 4.24
CA CYS A 49 28.46 4.64 3.68
C CYS A 49 28.56 5.88 4.58
N ARG A 50 27.84 5.88 5.72
CA ARG A 50 27.78 7.04 6.64
C ARG A 50 27.34 8.33 5.92
N THR A 51 26.51 8.18 4.88
CA THR A 51 25.92 9.32 4.18
C THR A 51 24.95 10.02 5.13
N PRO A 52 25.01 11.37 5.28
CA PRO A 52 24.04 12.06 6.12
C PRO A 52 22.60 11.75 5.64
N PRO A 53 21.68 11.36 6.54
CA PRO A 53 20.31 11.13 6.16
C PRO A 53 19.65 12.44 5.70
N ASP A 54 18.68 12.32 4.80
CA ASP A 54 17.86 13.47 4.44
C ASP A 54 17.08 13.93 5.68
N PRO A 55 17.05 15.23 6.01
CA PRO A 55 16.27 15.74 7.12
C PRO A 55 14.79 15.33 7.08
N ASP A 56 14.24 15.16 5.89
CA ASP A 56 12.87 14.71 5.69
C ASP A 56 12.67 13.23 6.05
N ASP A 57 13.69 12.40 5.90
CA ASP A 57 13.61 10.97 6.26
C ASP A 57 13.61 10.76 7.78
N VAL A 58 14.29 11.64 8.53
CA VAL A 58 14.35 11.57 9.99
C VAL A 58 13.25 12.39 10.69
N ALA A 59 12.47 13.16 9.95
CA ALA A 59 11.40 13.99 10.52
C ALA A 59 10.14 13.15 10.82
N PRO A 60 9.37 13.49 11.85
CA PRO A 60 8.10 12.85 12.15
C PRO A 60 7.16 12.85 10.93
N GLY A 61 6.50 11.72 10.69
CA GLY A 61 5.57 11.59 9.57
C GLY A 61 6.25 11.41 8.20
N SER A 62 7.52 11.02 8.15
CA SER A 62 8.24 10.71 6.90
C SER A 62 7.47 9.75 5.98
N HIS A 63 6.79 8.75 6.56
CA HIS A 63 5.95 7.81 5.81
C HIS A 63 4.87 8.48 4.96
N LEU A 64 4.31 9.63 5.37
CA LEU A 64 3.28 10.36 4.61
C LEU A 64 3.85 11.11 3.40
N ARG A 65 5.17 11.31 3.35
CA ARG A 65 5.84 12.00 2.25
C ARG A 65 6.29 11.05 1.13
N SER A 66 6.43 9.78 1.43
CA SER A 66 6.71 8.76 0.40
C SER A 66 5.54 8.65 -0.59
N GLY A 67 5.82 8.27 -1.83
CA GLY A 67 4.77 8.05 -2.84
C GLY A 67 3.73 7.03 -2.40
N LEU A 68 4.18 5.95 -1.72
CA LEU A 68 3.30 4.92 -1.19
C LEU A 68 2.45 5.44 -0.02
N GLY A 69 3.05 6.23 0.88
CA GLY A 69 2.31 6.86 1.98
C GLY A 69 1.28 7.87 1.51
N GLN A 70 1.60 8.65 0.46
CA GLN A 70 0.63 9.55 -0.17
C GLN A 70 -0.53 8.76 -0.79
N TRP A 71 -0.25 7.64 -1.44
CA TRP A 71 -1.30 6.79 -1.98
C TRP A 71 -2.21 6.25 -0.86
N PHE A 72 -1.66 5.70 0.23
CA PHE A 72 -2.46 5.26 1.38
C PHE A 72 -3.31 6.39 1.98
N ALA A 73 -2.77 7.59 2.07
CA ALA A 73 -3.48 8.73 2.65
C ALA A 73 -4.60 9.28 1.75
N GLN A 74 -4.44 9.16 0.42
CA GLN A 74 -5.31 9.80 -0.57
C GLN A 74 -6.23 8.83 -1.30
N GLU A 75 -6.12 7.50 -1.06
CA GLU A 75 -6.95 6.51 -1.76
C GLU A 75 -8.46 6.77 -1.50
N PRO A 76 -9.21 7.25 -2.51
CA PRO A 76 -10.60 7.64 -2.34
C PRO A 76 -11.57 6.45 -2.34
N ASN A 77 -11.13 5.28 -2.79
CA ASN A 77 -11.99 4.14 -2.98
C ASN A 77 -12.20 3.40 -1.65
N GLU A 78 -13.38 3.56 -1.05
CA GLU A 78 -13.74 2.91 0.21
C GLU A 78 -13.70 1.38 0.13
N PHE A 79 -13.93 0.82 -1.04
CA PHE A 79 -13.86 -0.61 -1.28
C PHE A 79 -12.43 -1.14 -1.15
N ILE A 80 -11.43 -0.37 -1.61
CA ILE A 80 -10.00 -0.69 -1.42
C ILE A 80 -9.63 -0.52 0.05
N ARG A 81 -9.99 0.64 0.65
CA ARG A 81 -9.67 0.94 2.05
C ARG A 81 -10.29 -0.03 3.07
N GLY A 82 -11.41 -0.64 2.71
CA GLY A 82 -12.08 -1.64 3.55
C GLY A 82 -11.44 -3.03 3.52
N ARG A 83 -10.39 -3.23 2.73
CA ARG A 83 -9.69 -4.52 2.67
C ARG A 83 -8.71 -4.68 3.83
N PRO A 84 -8.65 -5.87 4.46
CA PRO A 84 -7.68 -6.14 5.52
C PRO A 84 -6.24 -5.98 5.01
N GLU A 85 -5.94 -6.41 3.77
CA GLU A 85 -4.63 -6.28 3.14
C GLU A 85 -4.19 -4.81 3.00
N TYR A 86 -5.13 -3.88 2.75
CA TYR A 86 -4.85 -2.45 2.71
C TYR A 86 -4.42 -1.93 4.09
N ALA A 87 -5.15 -2.31 5.13
CA ALA A 87 -4.85 -1.87 6.49
C ALA A 87 -3.50 -2.42 6.98
N GLU A 88 -3.20 -3.70 6.67
CA GLU A 88 -1.94 -4.35 6.99
C GLU A 88 -0.77 -3.69 6.26
N ALA A 89 -0.85 -3.53 4.95
CA ALA A 89 0.21 -2.88 4.15
C ALA A 89 0.47 -1.44 4.62
N SER A 90 -0.59 -0.68 4.93
CA SER A 90 -0.44 0.68 5.47
C SER A 90 0.24 0.71 6.84
N ALA A 91 -0.05 -0.27 7.70
CA ALA A 91 0.57 -0.38 9.02
C ALA A 91 2.06 -0.76 8.92
N TYR A 92 2.39 -1.77 8.10
CA TYR A 92 3.79 -2.17 7.88
C TYR A 92 4.61 -1.10 7.18
N HIS A 93 4.03 -0.37 6.23
CA HIS A 93 4.69 0.78 5.62
C HIS A 93 5.10 1.83 6.67
N ARG A 94 4.23 2.16 7.61
CA ARG A 94 4.56 3.06 8.72
C ARG A 94 5.67 2.49 9.59
N GLU A 95 5.57 1.21 9.96
CA GLU A 95 6.59 0.53 10.79
C GLU A 95 7.97 0.58 10.15
N VAL A 96 8.09 0.33 8.84
CA VAL A 96 9.35 0.43 8.10
C VAL A 96 9.94 1.83 8.22
N HIS A 97 9.14 2.88 8.02
CA HIS A 97 9.62 4.25 8.16
C HIS A 97 10.03 4.60 9.60
N ASP A 98 9.29 4.14 10.60
CA ASP A 98 9.61 4.39 12.01
C ASP A 98 10.95 3.73 12.40
N LEU A 99 11.19 2.49 11.94
CA LEU A 99 12.46 1.78 12.16
C LEU A 99 13.62 2.40 11.36
N ALA A 100 13.40 2.76 10.11
CA ALA A 100 14.39 3.48 9.30
C ALA A 100 14.81 4.80 9.95
N GLN A 101 13.83 5.57 10.44
CA GLN A 101 14.08 6.82 11.16
C GLN A 101 14.92 6.60 12.42
N ALA A 102 14.63 5.56 13.20
CA ALA A 102 15.40 5.23 14.40
C ALA A 102 16.85 4.89 14.07
N LEU A 103 17.09 4.09 13.02
CA LEU A 103 18.44 3.73 12.54
C LEU A 103 19.21 4.96 12.03
N CYS A 104 18.59 5.79 11.21
CA CYS A 104 19.19 7.01 10.67
C CYS A 104 19.53 8.01 11.80
N ARG A 105 18.67 8.12 12.80
CA ARG A 105 18.92 8.98 13.97
C ARG A 105 20.11 8.48 14.79
N ALA A 106 20.21 7.17 15.04
CA ALA A 106 21.33 6.58 15.75
C ALA A 106 22.68 6.89 15.04
N VAL A 107 22.70 6.82 13.70
CA VAL A 107 23.89 7.22 12.91
C VAL A 107 24.21 8.71 13.08
N SER A 108 23.21 9.58 13.05
CA SER A 108 23.40 11.03 13.20
C SER A 108 23.92 11.42 14.58
N GLU A 109 23.58 10.65 15.60
CA GLU A 109 24.02 10.82 16.99
C GLU A 109 25.34 10.09 17.28
N ASP A 110 25.99 9.54 16.27
CA ASP A 110 27.19 8.70 16.39
C ASP A 110 27.06 7.54 17.39
N SER A 111 25.82 7.07 17.53
CA SER A 111 25.48 5.95 18.40
C SER A 111 25.72 4.62 17.71
N SER A 112 26.00 3.57 18.50
CA SER A 112 26.11 2.21 17.96
C SER A 112 24.73 1.66 17.60
N ILE A 113 24.63 1.02 16.45
CA ILE A 113 23.42 0.33 16.01
C ILE A 113 23.54 -1.14 16.49
N ALA A 114 22.56 -1.59 17.26
CA ALA A 114 22.48 -3.00 17.61
C ALA A 114 22.05 -3.84 16.39
N LEU A 115 22.63 -5.03 16.24
CA LEU A 115 22.23 -5.96 15.17
C LEU A 115 20.72 -6.24 15.21
N ALA A 116 20.14 -6.34 16.41
CA ALA A 116 18.71 -6.58 16.60
C ALA A 116 17.83 -5.47 16.03
N ASP A 117 18.29 -4.21 16.04
CA ASP A 117 17.55 -3.07 15.47
C ASP A 117 17.53 -3.15 13.94
N TYR A 118 18.68 -3.48 13.33
CA TYR A 118 18.77 -3.72 11.89
C TYR A 118 17.93 -4.93 11.46
N ASP A 119 17.98 -6.04 12.19
CA ASP A 119 17.17 -7.23 11.93
C ASP A 119 15.68 -6.94 12.04
N SER A 120 15.28 -6.03 12.93
CA SER A 120 13.88 -5.60 13.06
C SER A 120 13.43 -4.82 11.84
N PHE A 121 14.28 -3.90 11.34
CA PHE A 121 14.04 -3.16 10.10
C PHE A 121 13.94 -4.10 8.88
N ALA A 122 14.88 -5.04 8.73
CA ALA A 122 14.87 -6.02 7.63
C ALA A 122 13.57 -6.84 7.64
N ARG A 123 13.18 -7.38 8.81
CA ARG A 123 11.91 -8.13 8.94
C ARG A 123 10.67 -7.27 8.67
N ALA A 124 10.72 -5.97 8.97
CA ALA A 124 9.61 -5.08 8.67
C ALA A 124 9.46 -4.85 7.16
N ILE A 125 10.57 -4.76 6.42
CA ILE A 125 10.58 -4.71 4.95
C ILE A 125 9.97 -5.99 4.38
N ASP A 126 10.44 -7.17 4.81
CA ASP A 126 9.90 -8.45 4.33
C ASP A 126 8.38 -8.54 4.53
N ARG A 127 7.89 -8.15 5.72
CA ARG A 127 6.44 -8.14 6.00
C ARG A 127 5.67 -7.14 5.13
N LEU A 128 6.26 -5.98 4.87
CA LEU A 128 5.65 -5.00 3.98
C LEU A 128 5.56 -5.55 2.56
N ASP A 129 6.63 -6.15 2.04
CA ASP A 129 6.66 -6.74 0.70
C ASP A 129 5.59 -7.83 0.55
N ASP A 130 5.50 -8.76 1.50
CA ASP A 130 4.48 -9.81 1.52
C ASP A 130 3.05 -9.21 1.52
N SER A 131 2.82 -8.18 2.33
CA SER A 131 1.50 -7.53 2.42
C SER A 131 1.14 -6.71 1.18
N LEU A 132 2.12 -6.07 0.53
CA LEU A 132 1.93 -5.37 -0.74
C LEU A 132 1.64 -6.35 -1.88
N GLU A 133 2.33 -7.50 -1.93
CA GLU A 133 2.05 -8.55 -2.90
C GLU A 133 0.62 -9.10 -2.73
N ALA A 134 0.20 -9.35 -1.48
CA ALA A 134 -1.16 -9.80 -1.18
C ALA A 134 -2.20 -8.75 -1.61
N LEU A 135 -1.97 -7.47 -1.34
CA LEU A 135 -2.86 -6.39 -1.75
C LEU A 135 -2.93 -6.27 -3.27
N VAL A 136 -1.79 -6.30 -3.97
CA VAL A 136 -1.73 -6.28 -5.43
C VAL A 136 -2.53 -7.43 -6.01
N LYS A 137 -2.35 -8.65 -5.50
CA LYS A 137 -3.07 -9.84 -5.94
C LYS A 137 -4.57 -9.69 -5.75
N GLU A 138 -5.00 -9.24 -4.57
CA GLU A 138 -6.42 -9.01 -4.28
C GLU A 138 -7.04 -7.98 -5.25
N LEU A 139 -6.35 -6.86 -5.51
CA LEU A 139 -6.82 -5.83 -6.43
C LEU A 139 -6.91 -6.34 -7.87
N TRP A 140 -5.95 -7.16 -8.32
CA TRP A 140 -6.00 -7.79 -9.63
C TRP A 140 -7.13 -8.81 -9.74
N ASP A 141 -7.36 -9.63 -8.72
CA ASP A 141 -8.43 -10.61 -8.70
C ASP A 141 -9.79 -9.91 -8.79
N LEU A 142 -9.97 -8.80 -8.08
CA LEU A 142 -11.17 -7.97 -8.18
C LEU A 142 -11.40 -7.44 -9.60
N LEU A 143 -10.36 -6.95 -10.28
CA LEU A 143 -10.45 -6.48 -11.66
C LEU A 143 -10.78 -7.62 -12.64
N ARG A 144 -10.21 -8.80 -12.45
CA ARG A 144 -10.46 -9.98 -13.32
C ARG A 144 -11.87 -10.51 -13.20
N PHE A 145 -12.48 -10.42 -12.02
CA PHE A 145 -13.83 -10.93 -11.76
C PHE A 145 -14.93 -9.93 -12.06
N THR A 146 -14.59 -8.67 -12.34
CA THR A 146 -15.53 -7.59 -12.66
C THR A 146 -15.21 -7.04 -14.06
N ASP A 147 -16.21 -7.03 -14.95
CA ASP A 147 -16.06 -6.39 -16.26
C ASP A 147 -15.99 -4.86 -16.07
N PRO A 148 -14.89 -4.21 -16.43
CA PRO A 148 -14.70 -2.77 -16.19
C PRO A 148 -15.67 -1.89 -17.00
N LEU A 149 -16.27 -2.41 -18.06
CA LEU A 149 -17.22 -1.67 -18.92
C LEU A 149 -18.67 -1.82 -18.45
N THR A 150 -19.04 -2.99 -17.97
CA THR A 150 -20.43 -3.30 -17.62
C THR A 150 -20.66 -3.49 -16.12
N GLY A 151 -19.59 -3.65 -15.32
CA GLY A 151 -19.67 -3.98 -13.90
C GLY A 151 -20.30 -5.34 -13.60
N ILE A 152 -20.50 -6.18 -14.63
CA ILE A 152 -21.07 -7.51 -14.48
C ILE A 152 -19.96 -8.48 -14.13
N ALA A 153 -20.21 -9.39 -13.17
CA ALA A 153 -19.31 -10.49 -12.86
C ALA A 153 -18.98 -11.27 -14.16
N THR A 154 -17.69 -11.42 -14.46
CA THR A 154 -17.26 -12.19 -15.62
C THR A 154 -17.71 -13.64 -15.49
N ARG A 155 -17.80 -14.39 -16.63
CA ARG A 155 -18.15 -15.82 -16.61
C ARG A 155 -17.25 -16.64 -15.68
N PHE A 156 -16.02 -16.20 -15.43
CA PHE A 156 -15.07 -16.84 -14.51
C PHE A 156 -15.51 -16.71 -13.03
N ALA A 157 -16.18 -15.62 -12.66
CA ALA A 157 -16.73 -15.45 -11.32
C ALA A 157 -18.01 -16.31 -11.10
N MET A 158 -18.69 -16.70 -12.16
CA MET A 158 -19.91 -17.49 -12.07
C MET A 158 -19.66 -19.01 -11.94
N LEU A 159 -18.54 -19.53 -12.47
CA LEU A 159 -18.25 -20.96 -12.48
C LEU A 159 -18.21 -21.63 -11.09
N PRO A 160 -17.68 -21.01 -10.03
CA PRO A 160 -17.72 -21.59 -8.68
C PRO A 160 -19.13 -21.61 -8.06
N ARG A 161 -20.01 -20.66 -8.44
CA ARG A 161 -21.37 -20.55 -7.89
C ARG A 161 -22.37 -21.52 -8.51
N LEU A 162 -22.05 -22.10 -9.67
CA LEU A 162 -22.89 -23.08 -10.35
C LEU A 162 -22.65 -24.53 -9.88
N LYS A 163 -21.66 -24.75 -9.00
CA LYS A 163 -21.30 -26.06 -8.45
C LYS A 163 -21.76 -26.26 -6.99
N GLN A 164 -22.50 -25.31 -6.45
CA GLN A 164 -23.24 -25.43 -5.17
C GLN A 164 -24.74 -25.58 -5.44
#